data_7f227ffd108340d56f30edf3a8e2b663
#
_entry.id   7f227ffd108340d56f30edf3a8e2b663
#
_cell.length_a   1.000
_cell.length_b   1.000
_cell.length_c   1.000
_cell.angle_alpha   90.00
_cell.angle_beta   90.00
_cell.angle_gamma   90.00
#
_symmetry.space_group_name_H-M   'P 1'
#
loop_
_entity.id
_entity.type
_entity.pdbx_description
1 polymer ?
#
loop_
_entity_poly.entity_id
_entity_poly.type
_entity_poly.pdbx_seq_one_letter_code
_entity_poly.pdbx_strand_id
1 'polypeptide(L)'
;MSKLYTEIPEKLQQFISEQKIFFVATATADSRINLSPKGMDSLQVLGPNRVAWLNVTGSGNETAAHVQENPRMTLMFTAFQDNPMILRLYGTAKAIHKDDAEWQMLFPLFTPLPGARQIFDLNIDLVQTSCGMAVPVYDYVGEREQLNAWAAKKGEDGVKAYWKETHHTSLDGKPTRFA
;
A
#
# COMPACT_ATOMS: atom_id res chain seq x y z
N MET A 1 2.63 19.80 -17.12
CA MET A 1 4.09 19.58 -17.09
C MET A 1 4.43 18.74 -15.88
N SER A 2 5.37 17.82 -16.00
CA SER A 2 5.86 17.02 -14.86
C SER A 2 6.74 17.89 -13.96
N LYS A 3 6.62 17.70 -12.63
CA LYS A 3 7.50 18.34 -11.64
C LYS A 3 8.08 17.27 -10.72
N LEU A 4 9.31 17.47 -10.29
CA LEU A 4 10.03 16.61 -9.35
C LEU A 4 10.28 17.36 -8.04
N TYR A 5 10.22 16.62 -6.92
CA TYR A 5 10.48 17.14 -5.58
C TYR A 5 11.28 16.07 -4.80
N THR A 6 12.07 16.53 -3.85
CA THR A 6 12.83 15.67 -2.93
C THR A 6 12.05 15.27 -1.68
N GLU A 7 10.85 15.83 -1.51
CA GLU A 7 9.94 15.59 -0.38
C GLU A 7 8.49 15.81 -0.83
N ILE A 8 7.51 15.42 -0.02
CA ILE A 8 6.08 15.65 -0.27
C ILE A 8 5.71 17.03 0.28
N PRO A 9 5.54 18.08 -0.57
CA PRO A 9 5.06 19.36 -0.12
C PRO A 9 3.68 19.26 0.53
N GLU A 10 3.35 20.15 1.44
CA GLU A 10 2.07 20.16 2.20
C GLU A 10 0.84 20.02 1.29
N LYS A 11 0.81 20.75 0.20
CA LYS A 11 -0.27 20.67 -0.80
C LYS A 11 -0.41 19.27 -1.43
N LEU A 12 0.69 18.49 -1.57
CA LEU A 12 0.64 17.11 -2.07
C LEU A 12 0.30 16.12 -0.96
N GLN A 13 0.62 16.41 0.30
CA GLN A 13 0.12 15.64 1.44
C GLN A 13 -1.40 15.75 1.55
N GLN A 14 -1.94 16.96 1.38
CA GLN A 14 -3.39 17.16 1.31
C GLN A 14 -4.00 16.39 0.14
N PHE A 15 -3.43 16.47 -1.06
CA PHE A 15 -3.89 15.69 -2.21
C PHE A 15 -3.93 14.18 -1.91
N ILE A 16 -2.91 13.63 -1.25
CA ILE A 16 -2.88 12.21 -0.85
C ILE A 16 -4.07 11.88 0.07
N SER A 17 -4.36 12.70 1.07
CA SER A 17 -5.44 12.46 2.03
C SER A 17 -6.84 12.50 1.40
N GLU A 18 -7.00 13.14 0.26
CA GLU A 18 -8.27 13.22 -0.48
C GLU A 18 -8.51 11.97 -1.35
N GLN A 19 -7.45 11.21 -1.70
CA GLN A 19 -7.59 10.06 -2.59
C GLN A 19 -8.14 8.84 -1.85
N LYS A 20 -9.14 8.18 -2.45
CA LYS A 20 -9.81 6.98 -1.90
C LYS A 20 -9.14 5.68 -2.34
N ILE A 21 -8.25 5.75 -3.33
CA ILE A 21 -7.51 4.63 -3.88
C ILE A 21 -6.07 5.06 -4.19
N PHE A 22 -5.12 4.19 -3.92
CA PHE A 22 -3.75 4.31 -4.39
C PHE A 22 -3.26 2.98 -4.95
N PHE A 23 -2.21 3.01 -5.74
CA PHE A 23 -1.62 1.85 -6.37
C PHE A 23 -0.21 1.63 -5.84
N VAL A 24 0.13 0.37 -5.61
CA VAL A 24 1.45 -0.06 -5.14
C VAL A 24 2.10 -0.90 -6.22
N ALA A 25 3.29 -0.50 -6.66
CA ALA A 25 4.10 -1.25 -7.60
C ALA A 25 5.41 -1.70 -6.95
N THR A 26 5.73 -2.98 -7.11
CA THR A 26 6.97 -3.61 -6.66
C THR A 26 7.43 -4.69 -7.63
N ALA A 27 8.74 -4.95 -7.68
CA ALA A 27 9.33 -6.05 -8.44
C ALA A 27 10.69 -6.40 -7.86
N THR A 28 11.10 -7.66 -8.02
CA THR A 28 12.50 -8.08 -7.88
C THR A 28 13.21 -8.00 -9.25
N ALA A 29 14.44 -8.48 -9.34
CA ALA A 29 15.18 -8.47 -10.61
C ALA A 29 14.55 -9.40 -11.66
N ASP A 30 13.92 -10.49 -11.24
CA ASP A 30 13.45 -11.60 -12.08
C ASP A 30 11.97 -11.95 -11.87
N SER A 31 11.25 -11.21 -11.03
CA SER A 31 9.81 -11.42 -10.82
C SER A 31 8.97 -10.67 -11.85
N ARG A 32 7.70 -11.08 -11.96
CA ARG A 32 6.67 -10.24 -12.56
C ARG A 32 6.51 -8.94 -11.77
N ILE A 33 6.17 -7.85 -12.46
CA ILE A 33 5.85 -6.60 -11.77
C ILE A 33 4.50 -6.77 -11.07
N ASN A 34 4.48 -6.62 -9.75
CA ASN A 34 3.25 -6.51 -9.01
C ASN A 34 2.72 -5.08 -9.08
N LEU A 35 1.45 -4.93 -9.43
CA LEU A 35 0.72 -3.67 -9.37
C LEU A 35 -0.63 -3.94 -8.72
N SER A 36 -0.87 -3.36 -7.55
CA SER A 36 -2.09 -3.63 -6.79
C SER A 36 -2.76 -2.36 -6.27
N PRO A 37 -4.09 -2.22 -6.41
CA PRO A 37 -4.86 -1.13 -5.81
C PRO A 37 -5.02 -1.34 -4.30
N LYS A 38 -5.06 -0.23 -3.55
CA LYS A 38 -5.31 -0.17 -2.12
C LYS A 38 -6.31 0.95 -1.82
N GLY A 39 -7.17 0.74 -0.85
CA GLY A 39 -8.19 1.70 -0.38
C GLY A 39 -8.38 1.57 1.12
N MET A 40 -9.62 1.76 1.59
CA MET A 40 -10.05 1.56 2.99
C MET A 40 -9.38 2.54 3.96
N ASP A 41 -8.99 3.72 3.51
CA ASP A 41 -8.28 4.73 4.30
C ASP A 41 -7.06 4.16 5.04
N SER A 42 -6.34 3.28 4.37
CA SER A 42 -5.28 2.48 4.96
C SER A 42 -3.91 3.13 4.93
N LEU A 43 -3.75 4.35 4.38
CA LEU A 43 -2.48 5.04 4.23
C LEU A 43 -2.37 6.24 5.17
N GLN A 44 -1.17 6.43 5.74
CA GLN A 44 -0.82 7.57 6.58
C GLN A 44 0.43 8.27 6.04
N VAL A 45 0.40 9.60 5.93
CA VAL A 45 1.58 10.43 5.68
C VAL A 45 2.23 10.73 7.03
N LEU A 46 3.43 10.19 7.27
CA LEU A 46 4.15 10.30 8.55
C LEU A 46 5.16 11.46 8.58
N GLY A 47 5.36 12.09 7.42
CA GLY A 47 6.27 13.21 7.27
C GLY A 47 6.55 13.49 5.80
N PRO A 48 7.39 14.49 5.51
CA PRO A 48 7.64 14.92 4.13
C PRO A 48 8.32 13.84 3.27
N ASN A 49 9.05 12.91 3.88
CA ASN A 49 9.72 11.81 3.18
C ASN A 49 9.29 10.42 3.67
N ARG A 50 8.12 10.30 4.31
CA ARG A 50 7.71 9.01 4.85
C ARG A 50 6.20 8.82 4.80
N VAL A 51 5.78 7.69 4.26
CA VAL A 51 4.38 7.22 4.33
C VAL A 51 4.35 5.76 4.77
N ALA A 52 3.26 5.36 5.41
CA ALA A 52 3.03 3.97 5.73
C ALA A 52 1.58 3.57 5.40
N TRP A 53 1.34 2.29 5.10
CA TRP A 53 -0.03 1.81 4.99
C TRP A 53 -0.23 0.45 5.66
N LEU A 54 -1.43 0.28 6.22
CA LEU A 54 -1.88 -0.96 6.81
C LEU A 54 -2.36 -1.89 5.70
N ASN A 55 -1.63 -2.96 5.44
CA ASN A 55 -1.96 -3.95 4.43
C ASN A 55 -2.86 -5.03 5.01
N VAL A 56 -4.05 -5.17 4.43
CA VAL A 56 -5.01 -6.21 4.80
C VAL A 56 -4.83 -7.47 3.96
N THR A 57 -5.47 -8.55 4.39
CA THR A 57 -5.45 -9.84 3.69
C THR A 57 -6.05 -9.71 2.29
N GLY A 58 -5.28 -10.07 1.29
CA GLY A 58 -5.73 -10.19 -0.11
C GLY A 58 -5.61 -11.63 -0.59
N SER A 59 -5.68 -11.84 -1.91
CA SER A 59 -5.51 -13.15 -2.54
C SER A 59 -4.06 -13.61 -2.65
N GLY A 60 -3.10 -12.70 -2.50
CA GLY A 60 -1.67 -12.96 -2.54
C GLY A 60 -0.88 -12.07 -1.58
N ASN A 61 0.44 -12.18 -1.59
CA ASN A 61 1.35 -11.41 -0.74
C ASN A 61 2.61 -10.95 -1.50
N GLU A 62 2.45 -10.62 -2.77
CA GLU A 62 3.52 -10.26 -3.71
C GLU A 62 4.42 -9.14 -3.18
N THR A 63 3.81 -8.04 -2.70
CA THR A 63 4.55 -6.88 -2.16
C THR A 63 5.51 -7.30 -1.04
N ALA A 64 5.07 -8.16 -0.13
CA ALA A 64 5.92 -8.62 0.98
C ALA A 64 7.08 -9.47 0.50
N ALA A 65 6.83 -10.39 -0.45
CA ALA A 65 7.89 -11.19 -1.04
C ALA A 65 8.92 -10.33 -1.79
N HIS A 66 8.45 -9.36 -2.57
CA HIS A 66 9.33 -8.47 -3.34
C HIS A 66 10.19 -7.58 -2.44
N VAL A 67 9.59 -6.97 -1.43
CA VAL A 67 10.29 -6.02 -0.52
C VAL A 67 11.40 -6.71 0.28
N GLN A 68 11.27 -7.99 0.59
CA GLN A 68 12.33 -8.76 1.26
C GLN A 68 13.61 -8.88 0.41
N GLU A 69 13.46 -9.01 -0.91
CA GLU A 69 14.58 -9.16 -1.84
C GLU A 69 15.01 -7.81 -2.44
N ASN A 70 14.05 -6.96 -2.76
CA ASN A 70 14.26 -5.67 -3.39
C ASN A 70 13.31 -4.64 -2.78
N PRO A 71 13.78 -3.74 -1.92
CA PRO A 71 12.93 -2.81 -1.18
C PRO A 71 12.35 -1.67 -2.03
N ARG A 72 12.70 -1.56 -3.32
CA ARG A 72 12.19 -0.51 -4.20
C ARG A 72 10.67 -0.60 -4.32
N MET A 73 10.02 0.55 -4.17
CA MET A 73 8.57 0.65 -4.25
C MET A 73 8.15 1.96 -4.88
N THR A 74 7.05 1.91 -5.63
CA THR A 74 6.36 3.09 -6.13
C THR A 74 4.92 3.08 -5.63
N LEU A 75 4.50 4.19 -5.04
CA LEU A 75 3.08 4.47 -4.84
C LEU A 75 2.61 5.46 -5.91
N MET A 76 1.39 5.23 -6.42
CA MET A 76 0.78 6.14 -7.37
C MET A 76 -0.63 6.52 -6.90
N PHE A 77 -0.91 7.81 -6.94
CA PHE A 77 -2.22 8.40 -6.71
C PHE A 77 -2.67 9.08 -7.99
N THR A 78 -3.96 9.08 -8.25
CA THR A 78 -4.52 9.78 -9.40
C THR A 78 -5.83 10.44 -9.00
N ALA A 79 -6.02 11.69 -9.43
CA ALA A 79 -7.30 12.37 -9.28
C ALA A 79 -8.31 11.75 -10.25
N PHE A 80 -9.39 11.20 -9.71
CA PHE A 80 -10.56 10.77 -10.49
C PHE A 80 -11.67 11.85 -10.51
N GLN A 81 -11.50 12.91 -9.73
CA GLN A 81 -12.40 14.07 -9.67
C GLN A 81 -11.54 15.34 -9.72
N ASP A 82 -12.16 16.49 -9.88
CA ASP A 82 -11.55 17.81 -9.85
C ASP A 82 -10.38 18.02 -10.83
N ASN A 83 -9.32 18.66 -10.38
CA ASN A 83 -8.15 18.97 -11.20
C ASN A 83 -7.31 17.72 -11.50
N PRO A 84 -7.12 17.39 -12.79
CA PRO A 84 -6.41 16.18 -13.16
C PRO A 84 -4.93 16.23 -12.72
N MET A 85 -4.55 15.25 -11.91
CA MET A 85 -3.17 15.08 -11.45
C MET A 85 -2.86 13.61 -11.19
N ILE A 86 -1.64 13.21 -11.51
CA ILE A 86 -1.04 11.95 -11.08
C ILE A 86 0.14 12.30 -10.20
N LEU A 87 0.20 11.68 -9.02
CA LEU A 87 1.32 11.77 -8.08
C LEU A 87 1.97 10.41 -7.94
N ARG A 88 3.30 10.37 -7.99
CA ARG A 88 4.09 9.17 -7.69
C ARG A 88 5.09 9.45 -6.59
N LEU A 89 5.17 8.52 -5.65
CA LEU A 89 6.17 8.48 -4.59
C LEU A 89 7.08 7.29 -4.87
N TYR A 90 8.37 7.53 -5.02
CA TYR A 90 9.39 6.52 -5.22
C TYR A 90 10.25 6.41 -3.98
N GLY A 91 10.69 5.22 -3.64
CA GLY A 91 11.56 5.03 -2.49
C GLY A 91 11.80 3.58 -2.15
N THR A 92 12.22 3.35 -0.90
CA THR A 92 12.52 2.04 -0.35
C THR A 92 11.59 1.71 0.81
N ALA A 93 10.99 0.53 0.79
CA ALA A 93 10.01 0.09 1.75
C ALA A 93 10.53 -1.03 2.66
N LYS A 94 9.97 -1.08 3.88
CA LYS A 94 10.12 -2.18 4.82
C LYS A 94 8.74 -2.79 5.10
N ALA A 95 8.65 -4.11 5.10
CA ALA A 95 7.48 -4.83 5.60
C ALA A 95 7.63 -5.05 7.11
N ILE A 96 6.66 -4.56 7.89
CA ILE A 96 6.61 -4.66 9.34
C ILE A 96 5.48 -5.61 9.71
N HIS A 97 5.79 -6.67 10.45
CA HIS A 97 4.86 -7.69 10.88
C HIS A 97 4.42 -7.47 12.34
N LYS A 98 3.36 -8.17 12.76
CA LYS A 98 2.76 -8.00 14.10
C LYS A 98 3.71 -8.28 15.25
N ASP A 99 4.74 -9.10 15.04
CA ASP A 99 5.78 -9.48 16.00
C ASP A 99 7.02 -8.58 15.95
N ASP A 100 7.09 -7.62 15.03
CA ASP A 100 8.16 -6.63 14.98
C ASP A 100 7.90 -5.49 15.98
N ALA A 101 8.95 -4.97 16.60
CA ALA A 101 8.84 -3.89 17.59
C ALA A 101 8.19 -2.62 17.02
N GLU A 102 8.45 -2.31 15.75
CA GLU A 102 7.89 -1.15 15.05
C GLU A 102 6.36 -1.25 14.87
N TRP A 103 5.79 -2.46 14.90
CA TRP A 103 4.34 -2.63 14.81
C TRP A 103 3.59 -1.86 15.91
N GLN A 104 4.07 -1.96 17.15
CA GLN A 104 3.45 -1.30 18.30
C GLN A 104 3.44 0.23 18.19
N MET A 105 4.42 0.79 17.47
CA MET A 105 4.51 2.23 17.24
C MET A 105 3.64 2.71 16.08
N LEU A 106 3.52 1.91 15.02
CA LEU A 106 2.84 2.32 13.80
C LEU A 106 1.36 1.93 13.77
N PHE A 107 1.00 0.76 14.28
CA PHE A 107 -0.38 0.28 14.21
C PHE A 107 -1.41 1.22 14.84
N PRO A 108 -1.14 1.92 15.97
CA PRO A 108 -2.07 2.90 16.54
C PRO A 108 -2.39 4.11 15.64
N LEU A 109 -1.60 4.35 14.59
CA LEU A 109 -1.84 5.43 13.64
C LEU A 109 -2.95 5.11 12.63
N PHE A 110 -3.38 3.86 12.56
CA PHE A 110 -4.39 3.37 11.62
C PHE A 110 -5.70 3.04 12.33
N THR A 111 -6.80 3.21 11.63
CA THR A 111 -8.06 2.57 12.05
C THR A 111 -7.89 1.05 11.95
N PRO A 112 -8.12 0.30 13.04
CA PRO A 112 -8.00 -1.15 13.00
C PRO A 112 -8.92 -1.78 11.95
N LEU A 113 -8.34 -2.61 11.08
CA LEU A 113 -9.08 -3.32 10.04
C LEU A 113 -9.01 -4.83 10.29
N PRO A 114 -10.14 -5.55 10.16
CA PRO A 114 -10.14 -7.01 10.21
C PRO A 114 -9.20 -7.60 9.16
N GLY A 115 -8.41 -8.61 9.53
CA GLY A 115 -7.45 -9.22 8.62
C GLY A 115 -6.22 -8.37 8.30
N ALA A 116 -5.93 -7.33 9.11
CA ALA A 116 -4.67 -6.58 9.03
C ALA A 116 -3.47 -7.53 9.16
N ARG A 117 -2.54 -7.45 8.20
CA ARG A 117 -1.47 -8.44 8.02
C ARG A 117 -0.08 -7.88 8.25
N GLN A 118 0.28 -6.82 7.52
CA GLN A 118 1.56 -6.10 7.64
C GLN A 118 1.31 -4.59 7.57
N ILE A 119 2.31 -3.83 8.02
CA ILE A 119 2.45 -2.42 7.68
C ILE A 119 3.64 -2.31 6.74
N PHE A 120 3.46 -1.62 5.62
CA PHE A 120 4.56 -1.23 4.77
C PHE A 120 4.93 0.22 5.07
N ASP A 121 6.19 0.43 5.41
CA ASP A 121 6.78 1.72 5.74
C ASP A 121 7.72 2.12 4.62
N LEU A 122 7.40 3.19 3.89
CA LEU A 122 8.11 3.68 2.72
C LEU A 122 8.87 4.96 3.04
N ASN A 123 10.19 4.91 2.92
CA ASN A 123 11.05 6.08 2.87
C ASN A 123 11.13 6.58 1.42
N ILE A 124 10.78 7.85 1.21
CA ILE A 124 10.64 8.48 -0.10
C ILE A 124 11.91 9.25 -0.44
N ASP A 125 12.46 9.00 -1.61
CA ASP A 125 13.62 9.70 -2.17
C ASP A 125 13.28 10.61 -3.35
N LEU A 126 12.14 10.35 -4.02
CA LEU A 126 11.68 11.15 -5.15
C LEU A 126 10.15 11.21 -5.19
N VAL A 127 9.64 12.41 -5.39
CA VAL A 127 8.21 12.70 -5.61
C VAL A 127 8.03 13.27 -7.02
N GLN A 128 7.08 12.74 -7.78
CA GLN A 128 6.80 13.20 -9.14
C GLN A 128 5.32 13.50 -9.31
N THR A 129 5.00 14.69 -9.81
CA THR A 129 3.67 14.99 -10.34
C THR A 129 3.67 14.97 -11.86
N SER A 130 2.56 14.57 -12.45
CA SER A 130 2.30 14.66 -13.88
C SER A 130 0.83 15.00 -14.14
N CYS A 131 0.52 15.42 -15.36
CA CYS A 131 -0.88 15.68 -15.72
C CYS A 131 -1.68 14.38 -15.74
N GLY A 132 -2.93 14.46 -15.28
CA GLY A 132 -3.90 13.36 -15.33
C GLY A 132 -4.95 13.50 -16.41
N MET A 133 -4.69 14.34 -17.45
CA MET A 133 -5.71 14.75 -18.43
C MET A 133 -6.34 13.59 -19.22
N ALA A 134 -5.68 12.44 -19.29
CA ALA A 134 -6.21 11.24 -19.94
C ALA A 134 -6.87 10.26 -18.94
N VAL A 135 -6.84 10.57 -17.64
CA VAL A 135 -7.51 9.77 -16.61
C VAL A 135 -8.99 10.11 -16.64
N PRO A 136 -9.88 9.12 -16.74
CA PRO A 136 -11.33 9.39 -16.75
C PRO A 136 -11.82 9.88 -15.39
N VAL A 137 -12.93 10.60 -15.38
CA VAL A 137 -13.62 11.02 -14.17
C VAL A 137 -14.48 9.87 -13.64
N TYR A 138 -14.41 9.61 -12.33
CA TYR A 138 -15.25 8.65 -11.61
C TYR A 138 -15.84 9.27 -10.35
N ASP A 139 -17.08 8.93 -10.05
CA ASP A 139 -17.71 9.27 -8.78
C ASP A 139 -17.40 8.20 -7.73
N TYR A 140 -16.95 8.66 -6.57
CA TYR A 140 -16.78 7.78 -5.42
C TYR A 140 -18.13 7.50 -4.76
N VAL A 141 -18.56 6.25 -4.80
CA VAL A 141 -19.85 5.81 -4.21
C VAL A 141 -19.66 5.31 -2.79
N GLY A 142 -18.52 4.70 -2.47
CA GLY A 142 -18.25 4.18 -1.12
C GLY A 142 -17.25 3.01 -1.12
N GLU A 143 -16.88 2.59 0.09
CA GLU A 143 -16.01 1.43 0.31
C GLU A 143 -16.78 0.11 0.15
N ARG A 144 -16.03 -0.97 -0.11
CA ARG A 144 -16.56 -2.33 -0.16
C ARG A 144 -16.42 -3.02 1.18
N GLU A 145 -17.51 -3.59 1.70
CA GLU A 145 -17.54 -4.29 2.99
C GLU A 145 -17.13 -5.77 2.92
N GLN A 146 -17.01 -6.35 1.73
CA GLN A 146 -16.83 -7.79 1.55
C GLN A 146 -15.58 -8.34 2.23
N LEU A 147 -14.46 -7.62 2.18
CA LEU A 147 -13.20 -8.07 2.78
C LEU A 147 -13.29 -8.04 4.31
N ASN A 148 -13.83 -6.98 4.87
CA ASN A 148 -14.04 -6.83 6.32
C ASN A 148 -14.98 -7.93 6.84
N ALA A 149 -16.11 -8.15 6.16
CA ALA A 149 -17.08 -9.19 6.52
C ALA A 149 -16.46 -10.60 6.45
N TRP A 150 -15.66 -10.88 5.39
CA TRP A 150 -14.95 -12.15 5.26
C TRP A 150 -13.95 -12.38 6.39
N ALA A 151 -13.12 -11.37 6.71
CA ALA A 151 -12.11 -11.46 7.75
C ALA A 151 -12.75 -11.59 9.15
N ALA A 152 -13.78 -10.83 9.42
CA ALA A 152 -14.55 -10.91 10.67
C ALA A 152 -15.20 -12.30 10.84
N LYS A 153 -15.78 -12.86 9.78
CA LYS A 153 -16.38 -14.20 9.79
C LYS A 153 -15.35 -15.31 10.04
N LYS A 154 -14.14 -15.20 9.47
CA LYS A 154 -13.06 -16.16 9.70
C LYS A 154 -12.48 -16.10 11.11
N GLY A 155 -12.53 -14.93 11.74
CA GLY A 155 -11.84 -14.67 13.00
C GLY A 155 -10.31 -14.63 12.84
N GLU A 156 -9.62 -14.22 13.87
CA GLU A 156 -8.16 -14.01 13.81
C GLU A 156 -7.40 -15.29 13.51
N ASP A 157 -7.75 -16.40 14.17
CA ASP A 157 -7.08 -17.69 13.97
C ASP A 157 -7.36 -18.27 12.58
N GLY A 158 -8.59 -18.12 12.08
CA GLY A 158 -8.94 -18.56 10.74
C GLY A 158 -8.22 -17.75 9.63
N VAL A 159 -7.99 -16.47 9.87
CA VAL A 159 -7.19 -15.61 8.96
C VAL A 159 -5.71 -16.01 9.01
N LYS A 160 -5.14 -16.26 10.19
CA LYS A 160 -3.75 -16.75 10.33
C LYS A 160 -3.55 -18.11 9.65
N ALA A 161 -4.49 -19.03 9.80
CA ALA A 161 -4.45 -20.32 9.12
C ALA A 161 -4.47 -20.15 7.59
N TYR A 162 -5.32 -19.27 7.09
CA TYR A 162 -5.38 -18.94 5.66
C TYR A 162 -4.04 -18.38 5.14
N TRP A 163 -3.35 -17.50 5.89
CA TRP A 163 -2.03 -16.99 5.47
C TRP A 163 -0.99 -18.11 5.36
N LYS A 164 -0.95 -19.02 6.32
CA LYS A 164 -0.04 -20.16 6.30
C LYS A 164 -0.29 -21.10 5.13
N GLU A 165 -1.54 -21.27 4.74
CA GLU A 165 -1.93 -22.15 3.62
C GLU A 165 -1.65 -21.51 2.26
N THR A 166 -1.94 -20.20 2.10
CA THR A 166 -2.03 -19.59 0.76
C THR A 166 -1.03 -18.46 0.50
N HIS A 167 -0.38 -17.89 1.54
CA HIS A 167 0.47 -16.70 1.40
C HIS A 167 1.94 -16.94 1.74
N HIS A 168 2.39 -18.17 1.77
CA HIS A 168 3.80 -18.50 2.07
C HIS A 168 4.74 -18.18 0.91
N THR A 169 4.24 -18.15 -0.34
CA THR A 169 5.02 -17.76 -1.53
C THR A 169 4.26 -16.74 -2.39
N SER A 170 5.01 -16.00 -3.21
CA SER A 170 4.47 -15.18 -4.29
C SER A 170 4.09 -16.03 -5.50
N LEU A 171 3.49 -15.40 -6.52
CA LEU A 171 3.19 -16.03 -7.81
C LEU A 171 4.46 -16.62 -8.48
N ASP A 172 5.62 -15.98 -8.30
CA ASP A 172 6.91 -16.39 -8.84
C ASP A 172 7.69 -17.31 -7.87
N GLY A 173 7.03 -17.86 -6.84
CA GLY A 173 7.61 -18.80 -5.88
C GLY A 173 8.55 -18.16 -4.84
N LYS A 174 8.62 -16.83 -4.76
CA LYS A 174 9.46 -16.13 -3.78
C LYS A 174 8.83 -16.22 -2.40
N PRO A 175 9.61 -16.53 -1.34
CA PRO A 175 9.06 -16.72 0.00
C PRO A 175 8.53 -15.41 0.59
N THR A 176 7.50 -15.54 1.40
CA THR A 176 7.04 -14.48 2.31
C THR A 176 7.42 -14.86 3.74
N ARG A 177 7.22 -13.95 4.72
CA ARG A 177 7.48 -14.25 6.13
C ARG A 177 6.45 -15.24 6.75
N PHE A 178 5.45 -15.67 6.00
CA PHE A 178 4.46 -16.67 6.42
C PHE A 178 4.84 -18.12 5.99
N ALA A 179 6.03 -18.29 5.41
CA ALA A 179 6.57 -19.60 5.06
C ALA A 179 7.02 -20.36 6.32
#